data_125a77b996655a605a55fb9bd8a340ec
#
_entry.id   125a77b996655a605a55fb9bd8a340ec
#
_cell.length_a   1.000
_cell.length_b   1.000
_cell.length_c   1.000
_cell.angle_alpha   90.00
_cell.angle_beta   90.00
_cell.angle_gamma   90.00
#
_symmetry.space_group_name_H-M   'P 1'
#
loop_
_entity.id
_entity.type
_entity.pdbx_description
1 polymer ?
#
loop_
_entity_poly.entity_id
_entity_poly.type
_entity_poly.pdbx_seq_one_letter_code
_entity_poly.pdbx_strand_id
1 'polypeptide(L)'
;MKVAQVTPGLIPIPPNGWGAVEKIIWEYKQNLDRMGIQTDIKYLNEVIPNEYDIVHIHIANLAIEAKNRGIPYIFSLHDHHVVHNGKGSSNYNQNLEAIKGSIISFCHAEFLVDFFEETDKLFYLTHGVDTSFFRNERPVKYEHKLLCLANNGLAGDSTFDRKGFRYAIEAAKSLDLPITVAGPENNQHFFNA
;
A
#
# COMPACT_ATOMS: atom_id res chain seq x y z
N MET A 1 -23.11 -12.57 -1.30
CA MET A 1 -21.66 -12.73 -1.12
C MET A 1 -21.24 -11.92 0.10
N LYS A 2 -20.45 -12.52 0.96
CA LYS A 2 -19.96 -11.91 2.19
C LYS A 2 -18.42 -11.93 2.20
N VAL A 3 -17.79 -10.79 2.44
CA VAL A 3 -16.33 -10.61 2.39
C VAL A 3 -15.81 -10.18 3.76
N ALA A 4 -14.72 -10.80 4.24
CA ALA A 4 -13.95 -10.31 5.36
C ALA A 4 -12.70 -9.58 4.83
N GLN A 5 -12.57 -8.31 5.16
CA GLN A 5 -11.33 -7.56 5.01
C GLN A 5 -10.52 -7.69 6.32
N VAL A 6 -9.39 -8.37 6.26
CA VAL A 6 -8.57 -8.64 7.45
C VAL A 6 -7.59 -7.49 7.68
N THR A 7 -7.80 -6.77 8.78
CA THR A 7 -6.93 -5.66 9.19
C THR A 7 -5.71 -6.15 9.97
N PRO A 8 -4.54 -5.49 9.80
CA PRO A 8 -3.38 -5.70 10.68
C PRO A 8 -3.61 -5.22 12.12
N GLY A 9 -4.58 -4.33 12.35
CA GLY A 9 -4.93 -3.83 13.66
C GLY A 9 -3.98 -2.79 14.27
N LEU A 10 -3.06 -2.26 13.48
CA LEU A 10 -2.10 -1.26 13.94
C LEU A 10 -2.71 0.15 14.00
N ILE A 11 -3.64 0.44 13.12
CA ILE A 11 -4.30 1.74 12.98
C ILE A 11 -5.81 1.51 12.88
N PRO A 12 -6.65 2.37 13.50
CA PRO A 12 -8.11 2.28 13.36
C PRO A 12 -8.56 2.39 11.90
N ILE A 13 -9.67 1.75 11.56
CA ILE A 13 -10.30 1.86 10.24
C ILE A 13 -11.71 2.45 10.41
N PRO A 14 -12.04 3.59 9.76
CA PRO A 14 -11.17 4.39 8.87
C PRO A 14 -10.03 5.08 9.62
N PRO A 15 -8.87 5.26 8.99
CA PRO A 15 -7.73 5.88 9.64
C PRO A 15 -7.93 7.40 9.78
N ASN A 16 -7.54 7.95 10.93
CA ASN A 16 -7.44 9.39 11.13
C ASN A 16 -6.06 9.87 10.69
N GLY A 17 -5.92 10.32 9.43
CA GLY A 17 -4.66 10.81 8.88
C GLY A 17 -3.92 9.76 8.04
N TRP A 18 -2.71 9.34 8.43
CA TRP A 18 -1.93 8.36 7.69
C TRP A 18 -2.43 6.92 7.95
N GLY A 19 -2.06 6.00 7.08
CA GLY A 19 -2.51 4.61 7.10
C GLY A 19 -2.97 4.19 5.71
N ALA A 20 -2.00 3.99 4.78
CA ALA A 20 -2.31 3.75 3.38
C ALA A 20 -3.09 2.44 3.18
N VAL A 21 -2.66 1.36 3.85
CA VAL A 21 -3.31 0.05 3.74
C VAL A 21 -4.70 0.08 4.38
N GLU A 22 -4.82 0.70 5.55
CA GLU A 22 -6.10 0.84 6.26
C GLU A 22 -7.10 1.68 5.46
N LYS A 23 -6.62 2.71 4.76
CA LYS A 23 -7.44 3.50 3.85
C LYS A 23 -7.95 2.67 2.67
N ILE A 24 -7.09 1.84 2.09
CA ILE A 24 -7.45 0.91 1.01
C ILE A 24 -8.49 -0.10 1.50
N ILE A 25 -8.31 -0.68 2.68
CA ILE A 25 -9.29 -1.60 3.29
C ILE A 25 -10.65 -0.92 3.47
N TRP A 26 -10.65 0.33 3.95
CA TRP A 26 -11.87 1.11 4.11
C TRP A 26 -12.56 1.38 2.77
N GLU A 27 -11.81 1.76 1.75
CA GLU A 27 -12.34 2.00 0.40
C GLU A 27 -12.89 0.71 -0.23
N TYR A 28 -12.22 -0.42 -0.06
CA TYR A 28 -12.77 -1.73 -0.47
C TYR A 28 -14.11 -1.98 0.20
N LYS A 29 -14.19 -1.85 1.53
CA LYS A 29 -15.46 -2.04 2.24
C LYS A 29 -16.55 -1.15 1.66
N GLN A 30 -16.32 0.15 1.55
CA GLN A 30 -17.32 1.08 1.07
C GLN A 30 -17.82 0.79 -0.34
N ASN A 31 -16.89 0.48 -1.25
CA ASN A 31 -17.24 0.22 -2.63
C ASN A 31 -17.93 -1.15 -2.80
N LEU A 32 -17.49 -2.17 -2.11
CA LEU A 32 -18.15 -3.48 -2.12
C LEU A 32 -19.57 -3.40 -1.54
N ASP A 33 -19.76 -2.69 -0.43
CA ASP A 33 -21.11 -2.47 0.15
C ASP A 33 -22.04 -1.72 -0.82
N ARG A 34 -21.53 -0.71 -1.54
CA ARG A 34 -22.30 -0.01 -2.60
C ARG A 34 -22.69 -0.94 -3.76
N MET A 35 -21.90 -1.98 -4.02
CA MET A 35 -22.19 -3.02 -5.00
C MET A 35 -23.14 -4.12 -4.48
N GLY A 36 -23.62 -3.99 -3.24
CA GLY A 36 -24.49 -4.98 -2.61
C GLY A 36 -23.73 -6.22 -2.06
N ILE A 37 -22.42 -6.11 -1.89
CA ILE A 37 -21.58 -7.15 -1.31
C ILE A 37 -21.36 -6.82 0.16
N GLN A 38 -21.89 -7.62 1.06
CA GLN A 38 -21.68 -7.42 2.50
C GLN A 38 -20.20 -7.55 2.84
N THR A 39 -19.61 -6.49 3.44
CA THR A 39 -18.19 -6.49 3.76
C THR A 39 -17.96 -6.13 5.22
N ASP A 40 -17.32 -7.03 5.95
CA ASP A 40 -16.92 -6.83 7.34
C ASP A 40 -15.41 -6.56 7.42
N ILE A 41 -15.00 -5.68 8.33
CA ILE A 41 -13.59 -5.50 8.71
C ILE A 41 -13.37 -6.32 9.97
N LYS A 42 -12.38 -7.21 9.95
CA LYS A 42 -12.12 -8.19 11.01
C LYS A 42 -10.64 -8.28 11.36
N TYR A 43 -10.36 -8.63 12.60
CA TYR A 43 -9.08 -9.25 12.94
C TYR A 43 -9.08 -10.71 12.50
N LEU A 44 -7.92 -11.29 12.22
CA LEU A 44 -7.86 -12.66 11.72
C LEU A 44 -8.44 -13.69 12.73
N ASN A 45 -8.26 -13.46 14.01
CA ASN A 45 -8.82 -14.33 15.08
C ASN A 45 -10.35 -14.27 15.19
N GLU A 46 -10.98 -13.24 14.63
CA GLU A 46 -12.45 -13.08 14.56
C GLU A 46 -13.06 -13.69 13.30
N VAL A 47 -12.22 -14.13 12.36
CA VAL A 47 -12.68 -14.78 11.13
C VAL A 47 -13.09 -16.21 11.46
N ILE A 48 -14.38 -16.49 11.28
CA ILE A 48 -14.95 -17.82 11.43
C ILE A 48 -14.87 -18.51 10.06
N PRO A 49 -14.23 -19.68 9.95
CA PRO A 49 -14.21 -20.44 8.70
C PRO A 49 -15.61 -20.70 8.17
N ASN A 50 -15.79 -20.57 6.86
CA ASN A 50 -17.07 -20.76 6.14
C ASN A 50 -18.18 -19.72 6.44
N GLU A 51 -17.92 -18.70 7.26
CA GLU A 51 -18.86 -17.57 7.40
C GLU A 51 -18.75 -16.58 6.25
N TYR A 52 -17.58 -16.50 5.60
CA TYR A 52 -17.26 -15.59 4.51
C TYR A 52 -17.00 -16.35 3.22
N ASP A 53 -17.53 -15.83 2.12
CA ASP A 53 -17.23 -16.34 0.77
C ASP A 53 -15.78 -16.00 0.35
N ILE A 54 -15.27 -14.85 0.83
CA ILE A 54 -13.93 -14.37 0.56
C ILE A 54 -13.32 -13.81 1.86
N VAL A 55 -12.10 -14.24 2.16
CA VAL A 55 -11.25 -13.64 3.19
C VAL A 55 -10.09 -12.92 2.49
N HIS A 56 -10.02 -11.59 2.61
CA HIS A 56 -9.01 -10.77 1.94
C HIS A 56 -7.98 -10.27 2.97
N ILE A 57 -6.72 -10.61 2.77
CA ILE A 57 -5.62 -10.34 3.70
C ILE A 57 -4.60 -9.41 3.06
N HIS A 58 -4.08 -8.47 3.83
CA HIS A 58 -3.22 -7.38 3.37
C HIS A 58 -1.80 -7.41 3.94
N ILE A 59 -1.47 -8.38 4.78
CA ILE A 59 -0.15 -8.53 5.40
C ILE A 59 0.28 -9.99 5.37
N ALA A 60 1.53 -10.25 4.98
CA ALA A 60 2.06 -11.59 4.74
C ALA A 60 2.02 -12.51 5.97
N ASN A 61 2.35 -12.01 7.16
CA ASN A 61 2.31 -12.83 8.36
C ASN A 61 0.91 -13.32 8.72
N LEU A 62 -0.13 -12.48 8.53
CA LEU A 62 -1.52 -12.88 8.73
C LEU A 62 -1.99 -13.86 7.65
N ALA A 63 -1.50 -13.72 6.42
CA ALA A 63 -1.77 -14.67 5.34
C ALA A 63 -1.18 -16.06 5.65
N ILE A 64 0.05 -16.12 6.17
CA ILE A 64 0.67 -17.36 6.62
C ILE A 64 -0.09 -17.96 7.80
N GLU A 65 -0.52 -17.15 8.75
CA GLU A 65 -1.35 -17.63 9.86
C GLU A 65 -2.68 -18.20 9.37
N ALA A 66 -3.36 -17.52 8.44
CA ALA A 66 -4.61 -18.01 7.83
C ALA A 66 -4.39 -19.36 7.12
N LYS A 67 -3.30 -19.49 6.34
CA LYS A 67 -2.89 -20.75 5.73
C LYS A 67 -2.75 -21.87 6.78
N ASN A 68 -2.04 -21.61 7.88
CA ASN A 68 -1.81 -22.58 8.95
C ASN A 68 -3.10 -22.99 9.67
N ARG A 69 -4.10 -22.10 9.68
CA ARG A 69 -5.44 -22.38 10.21
C ARG A 69 -6.38 -23.01 9.19
N GLY A 70 -5.94 -23.24 7.96
CA GLY A 70 -6.77 -23.81 6.88
C GLY A 70 -7.86 -22.86 6.39
N ILE A 71 -7.70 -21.55 6.56
CA ILE A 71 -8.63 -20.51 6.07
C ILE A 71 -8.23 -20.15 4.64
N PRO A 72 -9.07 -20.43 3.62
CA PRO A 72 -8.81 -19.97 2.26
C PRO A 72 -8.84 -18.45 2.18
N TYR A 73 -7.89 -17.84 1.45
CA TYR A 73 -7.79 -16.38 1.37
C TYR A 73 -7.30 -15.89 0.02
N ILE A 74 -7.62 -14.63 -0.28
CA ILE A 74 -6.93 -13.83 -1.30
C ILE A 74 -5.95 -12.89 -0.59
N PHE A 75 -4.85 -12.55 -1.26
CA PHE A 75 -3.80 -11.74 -0.65
C PHE A 75 -3.46 -10.51 -1.50
N SER A 76 -3.36 -9.33 -0.87
CA SER A 76 -2.83 -8.12 -1.51
C SER A 76 -1.44 -7.79 -0.97
N LEU A 77 -0.46 -7.84 -1.86
CA LEU A 77 0.93 -7.45 -1.59
C LEU A 77 1.07 -5.93 -1.71
N HIS A 78 1.22 -5.25 -0.57
CA HIS A 78 1.44 -3.81 -0.49
C HIS A 78 2.90 -3.43 -0.28
N ASP A 79 3.73 -4.38 0.16
CA ASP A 79 5.12 -4.14 0.52
C ASP A 79 6.04 -4.22 -0.69
N HIS A 80 6.51 -3.06 -1.15
CA HIS A 80 7.54 -2.96 -2.19
C HIS A 80 8.97 -3.03 -1.63
N HIS A 81 9.16 -2.96 -0.30
CA HIS A 81 10.49 -3.09 0.33
C HIS A 81 11.09 -4.48 0.12
N VAL A 82 10.26 -5.45 -0.20
CA VAL A 82 10.70 -6.79 -0.55
C VAL A 82 11.75 -6.79 -1.68
N VAL A 83 11.62 -5.87 -2.64
CA VAL A 83 12.59 -5.73 -3.74
C VAL A 83 13.92 -5.18 -3.24
N HIS A 84 13.88 -4.18 -2.35
CA HIS A 84 15.09 -3.62 -1.74
C HIS A 84 15.82 -4.65 -0.88
N ASN A 85 15.09 -5.47 -0.15
CA ASN A 85 15.67 -6.53 0.69
C ASN A 85 16.24 -7.71 -0.14
N GLY A 86 15.76 -7.86 -1.37
CA GLY A 86 16.23 -8.87 -2.34
C GLY A 86 15.62 -10.26 -2.15
N LYS A 87 15.74 -11.06 -3.22
CA LYS A 87 15.32 -12.47 -3.21
C LYS A 87 16.10 -13.25 -2.14
N GLY A 88 15.39 -14.15 -1.45
CA GLY A 88 15.96 -14.97 -0.36
C GLY A 88 15.98 -14.28 1.01
N SER A 89 15.66 -13.00 1.12
CA SER A 89 15.48 -12.34 2.42
C SER A 89 14.27 -12.90 3.17
N SER A 90 14.23 -12.71 4.50
CA SER A 90 13.08 -13.12 5.31
C SER A 90 11.78 -12.48 4.83
N ASN A 91 11.82 -11.20 4.47
CA ASN A 91 10.67 -10.48 3.94
C ASN A 91 10.22 -11.07 2.58
N TYR A 92 11.15 -11.36 1.66
CA TYR A 92 10.85 -12.02 0.41
C TYR A 92 10.17 -13.38 0.62
N ASN A 93 10.79 -14.23 1.46
CA ASN A 93 10.28 -15.58 1.71
C ASN A 93 8.89 -15.58 2.36
N GLN A 94 8.63 -14.65 3.30
CA GLN A 94 7.31 -14.50 3.91
C GLN A 94 6.26 -14.09 2.87
N ASN A 95 6.55 -13.11 2.03
CA ASN A 95 5.62 -12.70 0.98
C ASN A 95 5.39 -13.80 -0.05
N LEU A 96 6.44 -14.50 -0.47
CA LEU A 96 6.33 -15.64 -1.38
C LEU A 96 5.47 -16.77 -0.79
N GLU A 97 5.65 -17.07 0.50
CA GLU A 97 4.82 -18.06 1.20
C GLU A 97 3.36 -17.63 1.28
N ALA A 98 3.08 -16.37 1.59
CA ALA A 98 1.73 -15.80 1.59
C ALA A 98 1.06 -15.89 0.23
N ILE A 99 1.79 -15.56 -0.86
CA ILE A 99 1.30 -15.66 -2.23
C ILE A 99 1.02 -17.12 -2.60
N LYS A 100 1.96 -18.03 -2.38
CA LYS A 100 1.79 -19.46 -2.70
C LYS A 100 0.65 -20.11 -1.93
N GLY A 101 0.40 -19.67 -0.70
CA GLY A 101 -0.70 -20.16 0.16
C GLY A 101 -2.07 -19.61 -0.21
N SER A 102 -2.16 -18.51 -0.95
CA SER A 102 -3.43 -17.89 -1.34
C SER A 102 -4.16 -18.67 -2.45
N ILE A 103 -5.43 -18.36 -2.63
CA ILE A 103 -6.19 -18.73 -3.84
C ILE A 103 -5.65 -17.92 -5.01
N ILE A 104 -5.54 -16.60 -4.82
CA ILE A 104 -5.01 -15.62 -5.78
C ILE A 104 -4.42 -14.45 -4.99
N SER A 105 -3.41 -13.79 -5.54
CA SER A 105 -2.80 -12.59 -4.96
C SER A 105 -2.74 -11.45 -5.95
N PHE A 106 -2.74 -10.23 -5.41
CA PHE A 106 -2.63 -9.00 -6.19
C PHE A 106 -1.47 -8.14 -5.70
N CYS A 107 -0.81 -7.46 -6.64
CA CYS A 107 0.16 -6.41 -6.35
C CYS A 107 -0.15 -5.15 -7.15
N HIS A 108 0.37 -4.01 -6.71
CA HIS A 108 0.06 -2.71 -7.29
C HIS A 108 1.18 -2.14 -8.16
N ALA A 109 2.17 -2.98 -8.49
CA ALA A 109 3.25 -2.64 -9.40
C ALA A 109 3.60 -3.86 -10.26
N GLU A 110 3.62 -3.68 -11.57
CA GLU A 110 3.82 -4.76 -12.53
C GLU A 110 5.15 -5.50 -12.33
N PHE A 111 6.22 -4.76 -12.03
CA PHE A 111 7.54 -5.37 -11.77
C PHE A 111 7.57 -6.36 -10.60
N LEU A 112 6.60 -6.31 -9.68
CA LEU A 112 6.49 -7.28 -8.58
C LEU A 112 6.05 -8.65 -9.09
N VAL A 113 5.28 -8.73 -10.16
CA VAL A 113 4.91 -10.02 -10.79
C VAL A 113 6.17 -10.71 -11.29
N ASP A 114 7.01 -9.98 -12.04
CA ASP A 114 8.28 -10.51 -12.54
C ASP A 114 9.26 -10.85 -11.40
N PHE A 115 9.24 -10.05 -10.33
CA PHE A 115 10.10 -10.28 -9.17
C PHE A 115 9.77 -11.58 -8.43
N PHE A 116 8.48 -11.97 -8.38
CA PHE A 116 8.00 -13.21 -7.78
C PHE A 116 7.71 -14.30 -8.84
N GLU A 117 8.62 -14.47 -9.80
CA GLU A 117 8.51 -15.42 -10.92
C GLU A 117 8.27 -16.89 -10.51
N GLU A 118 8.53 -17.24 -9.23
CA GLU A 118 8.34 -18.60 -8.71
C GLU A 118 6.88 -18.98 -8.43
N THR A 119 5.93 -18.10 -8.79
CA THR A 119 4.49 -18.33 -8.60
C THR A 119 3.68 -17.73 -9.75
N ASP A 120 2.63 -18.42 -10.13
CA ASP A 120 1.62 -17.99 -11.10
C ASP A 120 0.37 -17.36 -10.45
N LYS A 121 0.40 -17.18 -9.13
CA LYS A 121 -0.74 -16.70 -8.35
C LYS A 121 -0.74 -15.19 -8.11
N LEU A 122 0.31 -14.47 -8.50
CA LEU A 122 0.41 -13.03 -8.30
C LEU A 122 0.04 -12.27 -9.58
N PHE A 123 -0.92 -11.39 -9.48
CA PHE A 123 -1.43 -10.59 -10.61
C PHE A 123 -1.29 -9.10 -10.32
N TYR A 124 -0.98 -8.35 -11.37
CA TYR A 124 -0.97 -6.91 -11.30
C TYR A 124 -2.41 -6.35 -11.32
N LEU A 125 -2.72 -5.50 -10.34
CA LEU A 125 -3.99 -4.78 -10.22
C LEU A 125 -3.73 -3.40 -9.64
N THR A 126 -3.99 -2.35 -10.43
CA THR A 126 -3.84 -0.96 -9.96
C THR A 126 -4.88 -0.61 -8.91
N HIS A 127 -4.51 0.29 -8.00
CA HIS A 127 -5.49 0.96 -7.17
C HIS A 127 -6.36 1.91 -8.00
N GLY A 128 -7.64 1.96 -7.67
CA GLY A 128 -8.55 2.98 -8.17
C GLY A 128 -8.29 4.34 -7.51
N VAL A 129 -8.77 5.39 -8.16
CA VAL A 129 -8.80 6.75 -7.61
C VAL A 129 -10.22 7.26 -7.66
N ASP A 130 -10.69 7.83 -6.54
CA ASP A 130 -11.99 8.50 -6.52
C ASP A 130 -11.94 9.79 -7.35
N THR A 131 -12.42 9.71 -8.58
CA THR A 131 -12.43 10.85 -9.52
C THR A 131 -13.48 11.90 -9.17
N SER A 132 -14.42 11.60 -8.27
CA SER A 132 -15.36 12.60 -7.75
C SER A 132 -14.68 13.53 -6.74
N PHE A 133 -13.73 13.02 -5.99
CA PHE A 133 -12.91 13.76 -5.04
C PHE A 133 -11.67 14.39 -5.71
N PHE A 134 -10.92 13.60 -6.48
CA PHE A 134 -9.73 14.04 -7.21
C PHE A 134 -10.10 14.55 -8.59
N ARG A 135 -10.75 15.71 -8.65
CA ARG A 135 -11.11 16.36 -9.90
C ARG A 135 -10.49 17.74 -10.00
N ASN A 136 -10.15 18.12 -11.21
CA ASN A 136 -9.65 19.46 -11.48
C ASN A 136 -10.85 20.43 -11.65
N GLU A 137 -11.11 21.24 -10.65
CA GLU A 137 -12.20 22.25 -10.67
C GLU A 137 -11.75 23.60 -11.24
N ARG A 138 -10.46 23.77 -11.50
CA ARG A 138 -9.91 25.05 -11.97
C ARG A 138 -9.19 24.85 -13.31
N PRO A 139 -9.21 25.89 -14.19
CA PRO A 139 -8.35 25.88 -15.36
C PRO A 139 -6.89 25.61 -14.94
N VAL A 140 -6.24 24.68 -15.62
CA VAL A 140 -4.83 24.38 -15.34
C VAL A 140 -4.02 25.61 -15.77
N LYS A 141 -3.45 26.30 -14.80
CA LYS A 141 -2.40 27.28 -15.04
C LYS A 141 -1.08 26.55 -14.86
N TYR A 142 -0.35 26.35 -15.94
CA TYR A 142 0.97 25.75 -15.88
C TYR A 142 1.94 26.77 -15.24
N GLU A 143 2.39 26.44 -14.06
CA GLU A 143 3.50 27.14 -13.39
C GLU A 143 4.66 26.15 -13.32
N HIS A 144 5.85 26.57 -13.71
CA HIS A 144 7.06 25.75 -13.57
C HIS A 144 7.44 25.65 -12.09
N LYS A 145 6.78 24.73 -11.38
CA LYS A 145 6.99 24.44 -9.96
C LYS A 145 7.03 22.95 -9.72
N LEU A 146 7.82 22.51 -8.77
CA LEU A 146 7.86 21.13 -8.32
C LEU A 146 7.09 20.98 -7.02
N LEU A 147 6.37 19.85 -6.88
CA LEU A 147 5.71 19.45 -5.65
C LEU A 147 6.21 18.08 -5.24
N CYS A 148 6.79 17.99 -4.05
CA CYS A 148 7.10 16.73 -3.39
C CYS A 148 6.12 16.50 -2.25
N LEU A 149 5.35 15.42 -2.33
CA LEU A 149 4.33 15.08 -1.35
C LEU A 149 4.58 13.67 -0.81
N ALA A 150 4.92 13.54 0.45
CA ALA A 150 4.96 12.27 1.16
C ALA A 150 4.99 12.45 2.67
N ASN A 151 4.49 11.44 3.38
CA ASN A 151 4.71 11.31 4.82
C ASN A 151 6.13 10.79 5.08
N ASN A 152 6.84 11.36 6.05
CA ASN A 152 8.20 10.95 6.45
C ASN A 152 9.21 10.89 5.29
N GLY A 153 9.02 11.71 4.24
CA GLY A 153 9.92 11.71 3.10
C GLY A 153 11.35 12.12 3.45
N LEU A 154 11.47 13.02 4.44
CA LEU A 154 12.72 13.55 4.94
C LEU A 154 12.96 13.20 6.43
N ALA A 155 12.18 12.28 7.00
CA ALA A 155 12.38 11.83 8.36
C ALA A 155 13.48 10.75 8.42
N GLY A 156 14.22 10.74 9.50
CA GLY A 156 15.24 9.74 9.78
C GLY A 156 16.66 10.18 9.50
N ASP A 157 17.53 9.21 9.36
CA ASP A 157 18.95 9.40 9.06
C ASP A 157 19.11 10.09 7.71
N SER A 158 19.98 11.12 7.68
CA SER A 158 20.31 11.90 6.48
C SER A 158 20.88 11.06 5.33
N THR A 159 21.25 9.81 5.59
CA THR A 159 21.77 8.87 4.59
C THR A 159 20.69 8.13 3.81
N PHE A 160 19.45 8.08 4.30
CA PHE A 160 18.38 7.30 3.68
C PHE A 160 17.17 8.17 3.29
N ASP A 161 17.16 8.63 2.05
CA ASP A 161 16.03 9.34 1.45
C ASP A 161 15.10 8.33 0.73
N ARG A 162 14.25 7.67 1.51
CA ARG A 162 13.32 6.64 1.01
C ARG A 162 12.36 7.14 -0.08
N LYS A 163 12.03 8.43 -0.07
CA LYS A 163 11.06 9.03 -0.98
C LYS A 163 11.70 9.80 -2.14
N GLY A 164 13.02 9.88 -2.17
CA GLY A 164 13.76 10.55 -3.24
C GLY A 164 13.66 12.07 -3.22
N PHE A 165 13.30 12.69 -2.09
CA PHE A 165 13.15 14.15 -1.99
C PHE A 165 14.44 14.90 -2.28
N ARG A 166 15.60 14.33 -1.90
CA ARG A 166 16.90 14.90 -2.20
C ARG A 166 17.08 15.10 -3.71
N TYR A 167 16.76 14.10 -4.50
CA TYR A 167 16.89 14.19 -5.97
C TYR A 167 15.97 15.26 -6.55
N ALA A 168 14.74 15.39 -6.04
CA ALA A 168 13.82 16.44 -6.47
C ALA A 168 14.32 17.83 -6.07
N ILE A 169 14.89 18.00 -4.87
CA ILE A 169 15.46 19.25 -4.39
C ILE A 169 16.70 19.64 -5.22
N GLU A 170 17.60 18.69 -5.50
CA GLU A 170 18.77 18.90 -6.34
C GLU A 170 18.39 19.27 -7.78
N ALA A 171 17.38 18.60 -8.35
CA ALA A 171 16.87 18.95 -9.66
C ALA A 171 16.26 20.37 -9.68
N ALA A 172 15.46 20.72 -8.66
CA ALA A 172 14.92 22.07 -8.52
C ALA A 172 16.02 23.15 -8.46
N LYS A 173 17.04 22.91 -7.63
CA LYS A 173 18.22 23.81 -7.52
C LYS A 173 18.95 23.93 -8.85
N SER A 174 19.18 22.85 -9.57
CA SER A 174 19.91 22.85 -10.85
C SER A 174 19.16 23.57 -11.96
N LEU A 175 17.83 23.59 -11.89
CA LEU A 175 16.95 24.21 -12.88
C LEU A 175 16.42 25.58 -12.46
N ASP A 176 16.82 26.08 -11.29
CA ASP A 176 16.31 27.31 -10.67
C ASP A 176 14.77 27.35 -10.60
N LEU A 177 14.17 26.21 -10.20
CA LEU A 177 12.74 26.07 -10.08
C LEU A 177 12.26 26.10 -8.62
N PRO A 178 11.14 26.79 -8.34
CA PRO A 178 10.50 26.71 -7.04
C PRO A 178 10.07 25.27 -6.73
N ILE A 179 10.34 24.82 -5.49
CA ILE A 179 9.89 23.51 -5.01
C ILE A 179 9.08 23.67 -3.72
N THR A 180 7.96 22.96 -3.64
CA THR A 180 7.16 22.82 -2.43
C THR A 180 7.31 21.40 -1.92
N VAL A 181 7.67 21.26 -0.65
CA VAL A 181 7.68 19.96 0.03
C VAL A 181 6.57 19.95 1.06
N ALA A 182 5.64 19.00 0.93
CA ALA A 182 4.49 18.86 1.80
C ALA A 182 4.42 17.45 2.39
N GLY A 183 3.95 17.38 3.63
CA GLY A 183 3.78 16.14 4.40
C GLY A 183 4.23 16.32 5.84
N PRO A 184 3.59 15.60 6.78
CA PRO A 184 3.98 15.65 8.20
C PRO A 184 5.36 15.04 8.42
N GLU A 185 6.01 15.46 9.51
CA GLU A 185 7.26 14.87 10.01
C GLU A 185 8.46 14.93 9.03
N ASN A 186 8.41 15.83 8.05
CA ASN A 186 9.55 16.04 7.18
C ASN A 186 10.68 16.78 7.91
N ASN A 187 11.91 16.25 7.80
CA ASN A 187 13.07 16.85 8.44
C ASN A 187 13.51 18.12 7.72
N GLN A 188 13.49 19.26 8.44
CA GLN A 188 13.84 20.56 7.87
C GLN A 188 15.35 20.75 7.59
N HIS A 189 16.23 19.87 8.09
CA HIS A 189 17.67 19.96 7.82
C HIS A 189 18.02 19.88 6.33
N PHE A 190 17.18 19.26 5.52
CA PHE A 190 17.38 19.19 4.08
C PHE A 190 17.07 20.48 3.33
N PHE A 191 16.39 21.45 3.96
CA PHE A 191 16.03 22.71 3.31
C PHE A 191 17.08 23.80 3.48
N ASN A 192 18.02 23.63 4.40
CA ASN A 192 19.04 24.61 4.76
C ASN A 192 20.43 24.28 4.18
N ALA A 193 20.53 23.30 3.30
CA ALA A 193 21.79 22.85 2.71
C ALA A 193 22.00 23.43 1.30
#